data_e72bf98c04a518f7493fc207a02d36c8
#
_entry.id   e72bf98c04a518f7493fc207a02d36c8
#
_cell.length_a   1.000
_cell.length_b   1.000
_cell.length_c   1.000
_cell.angle_alpha   90.00
_cell.angle_beta   90.00
_cell.angle_gamma   90.00
#
_symmetry.space_group_name_H-M   'P 1'
#
loop_
_entity.id
_entity.type
_entity.pdbx_description
1 polymer ?
#
loop_
_entity_poly.entity_id
_entity_poly.type
_entity_poly.pdbx_seq_one_letter_code
_entity_poly.pdbx_strand_id
1 'polypeptide(L)'
;MKYRQWLIEWLDCYVKPSSKQKTYTRYSEIVSQHIIGDLGEYEMSDLTPLMLQRFTIELLQRGNLKTGKGLSANTVNGIITVIQSSLKLAYSIGQVPKYFADKIKRPRAKEKQVMCFSLKEQKTIEQEVLRGKNTKMFGVVLCLYTGLRIGELLALEWRDVDFHRGVISVIKSCHDGRNENGEFARIVDTPKTKTSEREIPIPKQLIIYLRNVKNDSKSNYVIASNSDRPISVRAYQRRFELFLKKLNIPYRCFHSLRHTFATRALECGMDVKTLSEILGHKNTNITLNRYVHSLPDHKREMMNRLDSYYRRISK
;
A
#
# COMPACT_ATOMS: atom_id res chain seq x y z
N MET A 1 22.58 24.92 -18.01
CA MET A 1 22.28 23.47 -18.13
C MET A 1 20.78 23.32 -18.30
N LYS A 2 20.33 22.61 -19.34
CA LYS A 2 18.91 22.31 -19.55
C LYS A 2 18.36 21.39 -18.43
N TYR A 3 17.11 21.61 -18.05
CA TYR A 3 16.48 20.83 -16.97
C TYR A 3 16.41 19.33 -17.30
N ARG A 4 16.24 18.95 -18.58
CA ARG A 4 16.35 17.56 -19.06
C ARG A 4 17.68 16.92 -18.68
N GLN A 5 18.79 17.60 -18.94
CA GLN A 5 20.13 17.09 -18.64
C GLN A 5 20.30 16.85 -17.14
N TRP A 6 19.90 17.84 -16.35
CA TRP A 6 19.90 17.71 -14.89
C TRP A 6 19.05 16.55 -14.38
N LEU A 7 17.82 16.38 -14.90
CA LEU A 7 16.94 15.29 -14.46
C LEU A 7 17.52 13.90 -14.73
N ILE A 8 18.18 13.70 -15.86
CA ILE A 8 18.86 12.44 -16.20
C ILE A 8 20.01 12.21 -15.22
N GLU A 9 20.87 13.21 -15.04
CA GLU A 9 22.01 13.15 -14.13
C GLU A 9 21.55 12.91 -12.67
N TRP A 10 20.51 13.60 -12.24
CA TRP A 10 19.91 13.42 -10.93
C TRP A 10 19.35 12.00 -10.71
N LEU A 11 18.68 11.44 -11.72
CA LEU A 11 18.18 10.06 -11.64
C LEU A 11 19.32 9.05 -11.52
N ASP A 12 20.36 9.17 -12.35
CA ASP A 12 21.41 8.17 -12.42
C ASP A 12 22.44 8.29 -11.28
N CYS A 13 22.83 9.50 -10.91
CA CYS A 13 23.85 9.73 -9.90
C CYS A 13 23.31 9.75 -8.47
N TYR A 14 22.06 10.18 -8.26
CA TYR A 14 21.55 10.40 -6.91
C TYR A 14 20.37 9.49 -6.56
N VAL A 15 19.41 9.29 -7.45
CA VAL A 15 18.23 8.49 -7.15
C VAL A 15 18.54 6.98 -7.24
N LYS A 16 19.19 6.55 -8.30
CA LYS A 16 19.50 5.14 -8.53
C LYS A 16 20.34 4.52 -7.42
N PRO A 17 21.43 5.09 -6.94
CA PRO A 17 22.25 4.50 -5.89
C PRO A 17 21.62 4.60 -4.49
N SER A 18 20.74 5.57 -4.24
CA SER A 18 20.19 5.84 -2.91
C SER A 18 18.78 5.30 -2.70
N SER A 19 18.12 4.79 -3.73
CA SER A 19 16.71 4.35 -3.63
C SER A 19 16.51 2.91 -4.09
N LYS A 20 15.40 2.29 -3.65
CA LYS A 20 15.01 0.97 -4.19
C LYS A 20 14.64 1.09 -5.67
N GLN A 21 14.93 0.06 -6.44
CA GLN A 21 14.63 -0.06 -7.87
C GLN A 21 13.22 0.43 -8.24
N LYS A 22 12.22 0.09 -7.45
CA LYS A 22 10.83 0.54 -7.66
C LYS A 22 10.67 2.06 -7.60
N THR A 23 11.40 2.74 -6.72
CA THR A 23 11.36 4.21 -6.60
C THR A 23 12.04 4.85 -7.80
N TYR A 24 13.22 4.33 -8.18
CA TYR A 24 13.93 4.77 -9.35
C TYR A 24 13.08 4.63 -10.62
N THR A 25 12.51 3.44 -10.88
CA THR A 25 11.62 3.19 -12.03
C THR A 25 10.45 4.18 -12.05
N ARG A 26 9.78 4.37 -10.92
CA ARG A 26 8.67 5.33 -10.83
C ARG A 26 9.10 6.76 -11.13
N TYR A 27 10.26 7.19 -10.63
CA TYR A 27 10.76 8.55 -10.87
C TYR A 27 11.19 8.72 -12.33
N SER A 28 11.84 7.73 -12.92
CA SER A 28 12.22 7.71 -14.34
C SER A 28 10.98 7.79 -15.25
N GLU A 29 9.92 7.03 -14.93
CA GLU A 29 8.65 7.10 -15.65
C GLU A 29 7.99 8.49 -15.55
N ILE A 30 7.97 9.09 -14.36
CA ILE A 30 7.42 10.44 -14.15
C ILE A 30 8.23 11.46 -14.95
N VAL A 31 9.55 11.40 -14.89
CA VAL A 31 10.45 12.31 -15.60
C VAL A 31 10.26 12.21 -17.11
N SER A 32 10.30 10.99 -17.65
CA SER A 32 10.21 10.76 -19.10
C SER A 32 8.81 11.04 -19.67
N GLN A 33 7.75 10.69 -18.94
CA GLN A 33 6.40 10.77 -19.46
C GLN A 33 5.73 12.13 -19.24
N HIS A 34 6.10 12.85 -18.16
CA HIS A 34 5.38 14.06 -17.77
C HIS A 34 6.26 15.31 -17.70
N ILE A 35 7.56 15.21 -17.33
CA ILE A 35 8.33 16.42 -17.03
C ILE A 35 9.17 16.87 -18.25
N ILE A 36 9.88 15.94 -18.89
CA ILE A 36 10.83 16.28 -19.97
C ILE A 36 10.14 16.96 -21.15
N GLY A 37 8.92 16.53 -21.51
CA GLY A 37 8.19 17.08 -22.67
C GLY A 37 7.91 18.56 -22.52
N ASP A 38 7.49 18.99 -21.34
CA ASP A 38 7.01 20.36 -21.13
C ASP A 38 8.07 21.28 -20.51
N LEU A 39 8.93 20.73 -19.65
CA LEU A 39 9.89 21.53 -18.87
C LEU A 39 11.36 21.26 -19.24
N GLY A 40 11.65 20.18 -19.96
CA GLY A 40 13.01 19.70 -20.16
C GLY A 40 13.91 20.60 -21.00
N GLU A 41 13.35 21.40 -21.90
CA GLU A 41 14.13 22.27 -22.81
C GLU A 41 14.50 23.63 -22.18
N TYR A 42 13.90 23.99 -21.05
CA TYR A 42 14.24 25.23 -20.37
C TYR A 42 15.61 25.10 -19.66
N GLU A 43 16.35 26.20 -19.65
CA GLU A 43 17.51 26.33 -18.76
C GLU A 43 17.01 26.33 -17.31
N MET A 44 17.79 25.70 -16.42
CA MET A 44 17.40 25.61 -15.00
C MET A 44 17.30 26.98 -14.32
N SER A 45 18.10 27.97 -14.79
CA SER A 45 18.04 29.37 -14.37
C SER A 45 16.72 30.06 -14.71
N ASP A 46 16.07 29.63 -15.77
CA ASP A 46 14.88 30.28 -16.33
C ASP A 46 13.57 29.69 -15.79
N LEU A 47 13.67 28.59 -15.06
CA LEU A 47 12.52 28.00 -14.39
C LEU A 47 11.98 28.91 -13.29
N THR A 48 10.70 29.21 -13.35
CA THR A 48 10.03 30.10 -12.37
C THR A 48 8.91 29.36 -11.63
N PRO A 49 8.54 29.83 -10.42
CA PRO A 49 7.37 29.30 -9.70
C PRO A 49 6.09 29.34 -10.52
N LEU A 50 5.92 30.38 -11.33
CA LEU A 50 4.74 30.56 -12.19
C LEU A 50 4.69 29.50 -13.30
N MET A 51 5.82 29.18 -13.93
CA MET A 51 5.89 28.12 -14.94
C MET A 51 5.52 26.77 -14.33
N LEU A 52 6.07 26.43 -13.18
CA LEU A 52 5.77 25.18 -12.48
C LEU A 52 4.30 25.13 -12.03
N GLN A 53 3.72 26.26 -11.65
CA GLN A 53 2.30 26.31 -11.30
C GLN A 53 1.41 26.12 -12.53
N ARG A 54 1.72 26.74 -13.69
CA ARG A 54 1.01 26.54 -14.96
C ARG A 54 1.09 25.08 -15.41
N PHE A 55 2.28 24.48 -15.36
CA PHE A 55 2.47 23.06 -15.63
C PHE A 55 1.58 22.16 -14.73
N THR A 56 1.48 22.49 -13.44
CA THR A 56 0.60 21.78 -12.50
C THR A 56 -0.87 21.86 -12.93
N ILE A 57 -1.33 23.02 -13.42
CA ILE A 57 -2.71 23.20 -13.91
C ILE A 57 -2.93 22.39 -15.20
N GLU A 58 -1.98 22.38 -16.12
CA GLU A 58 -2.05 21.60 -17.35
C GLU A 58 -2.14 20.09 -17.08
N LEU A 59 -1.36 19.58 -16.13
CA LEU A 59 -1.47 18.19 -15.71
C LEU A 59 -2.87 17.83 -15.15
N LEU A 60 -3.50 18.75 -14.42
CA LEU A 60 -4.86 18.56 -13.90
C LEU A 60 -5.93 18.59 -14.99
N GLN A 61 -5.69 19.29 -16.09
CA GLN A 61 -6.65 19.43 -17.20
C GLN A 61 -6.49 18.36 -18.27
N ARG A 62 -5.26 18.03 -18.68
CA ARG A 62 -4.93 17.17 -19.83
C ARG A 62 -3.71 16.27 -19.65
N GLY A 63 -3.21 16.09 -18.45
CA GLY A 63 -1.97 15.33 -18.18
C GLY A 63 -2.06 13.82 -18.37
N ASN A 64 -3.22 13.25 -18.66
CA ASN A 64 -3.35 11.80 -18.87
C ASN A 64 -3.03 11.44 -20.32
N LEU A 65 -1.83 10.93 -20.57
CA LEU A 65 -1.30 10.60 -21.88
C LEU A 65 -2.14 9.57 -22.67
N LYS A 66 -2.95 8.76 -21.99
CA LYS A 66 -3.78 7.73 -22.65
C LYS A 66 -5.16 8.26 -23.07
N THR A 67 -5.72 9.14 -22.28
CA THR A 67 -7.10 9.57 -22.46
C THR A 67 -7.24 11.05 -22.82
N GLY A 68 -6.14 11.82 -22.76
CA GLY A 68 -6.15 13.27 -22.94
C GLY A 68 -6.89 14.05 -21.85
N LYS A 69 -7.40 13.36 -20.80
CA LYS A 69 -8.09 13.98 -19.65
C LYS A 69 -7.09 14.42 -18.58
N GLY A 70 -7.58 15.08 -17.55
CA GLY A 70 -6.77 15.49 -16.41
C GLY A 70 -6.27 14.30 -15.55
N LEU A 71 -5.11 14.49 -14.90
CA LEU A 71 -4.63 13.58 -13.88
C LEU A 71 -5.29 13.84 -12.53
N SER A 72 -5.32 12.82 -11.69
CA SER A 72 -5.80 12.98 -10.31
C SER A 72 -4.85 13.88 -9.49
N ALA A 73 -5.39 14.63 -8.52
CA ALA A 73 -4.58 15.44 -7.61
C ALA A 73 -3.44 14.66 -6.94
N ASN A 74 -3.66 13.39 -6.59
CA ASN A 74 -2.62 12.52 -6.01
C ASN A 74 -1.50 12.21 -7.00
N THR A 75 -1.82 11.99 -8.28
CA THR A 75 -0.81 11.76 -9.33
C THR A 75 0.01 13.02 -9.55
N VAL A 76 -0.66 14.17 -9.69
CA VAL A 76 0.00 15.47 -9.85
C VAL A 76 0.90 15.78 -8.64
N ASN A 77 0.44 15.54 -7.42
CA ASN A 77 1.26 15.68 -6.21
C ASN A 77 2.51 14.79 -6.22
N GLY A 78 2.41 13.59 -6.81
CA GLY A 78 3.57 12.72 -7.04
C GLY A 78 4.59 13.32 -8.00
N ILE A 79 4.12 13.93 -9.10
CA ILE A 79 4.98 14.62 -10.09
C ILE A 79 5.65 15.85 -9.45
N ILE A 80 4.90 16.67 -8.72
CA ILE A 80 5.43 17.82 -7.98
C ILE A 80 6.52 17.37 -7.00
N THR A 81 6.35 16.24 -6.34
CA THR A 81 7.37 15.70 -5.42
C THR A 81 8.68 15.40 -6.13
N VAL A 82 8.65 14.87 -7.35
CA VAL A 82 9.85 14.61 -8.16
C VAL A 82 10.52 15.92 -8.53
N ILE A 83 9.77 16.91 -9.03
CA ILE A 83 10.28 18.25 -9.37
C ILE A 83 10.94 18.89 -8.16
N GLN A 84 10.24 18.92 -7.02
CA GLN A 84 10.76 19.53 -5.79
C GLN A 84 12.04 18.83 -5.30
N SER A 85 12.10 17.49 -5.37
CA SER A 85 13.27 16.73 -4.94
C SER A 85 14.47 17.00 -5.82
N SER A 86 14.30 17.05 -7.16
CA SER A 86 15.38 17.33 -8.10
C SER A 86 15.91 18.76 -7.96
N LEU A 87 15.03 19.76 -7.90
CA LEU A 87 15.40 21.18 -7.74
C LEU A 87 15.99 21.50 -6.37
N LYS A 88 15.53 20.81 -5.32
CA LYS A 88 16.10 20.97 -3.97
C LYS A 88 17.55 20.51 -3.92
N LEU A 89 17.85 19.39 -4.56
CA LEU A 89 19.23 18.91 -4.66
C LEU A 89 20.07 19.85 -5.54
N ALA A 90 19.55 20.26 -6.70
CA ALA A 90 20.24 21.21 -7.59
C ALA A 90 20.64 22.49 -6.84
N TYR A 91 19.74 23.01 -6.01
CA TYR A 91 20.03 24.15 -5.16
C TYR A 91 21.12 23.83 -4.11
N SER A 92 21.02 22.68 -3.44
CA SER A 92 21.99 22.32 -2.39
C SER A 92 23.42 22.12 -2.87
N ILE A 93 23.61 21.81 -4.16
CA ILE A 93 24.92 21.62 -4.80
C ILE A 93 25.33 22.82 -5.67
N GLY A 94 24.58 23.93 -5.61
CA GLY A 94 24.93 25.16 -6.32
C GLY A 94 24.61 25.21 -7.83
N GLN A 95 23.86 24.24 -8.36
CA GLN A 95 23.45 24.23 -9.78
C GLN A 95 22.38 25.30 -10.09
N VAL A 96 21.63 25.74 -9.10
CA VAL A 96 20.69 26.86 -9.19
C VAL A 96 20.90 27.81 -8.01
N PRO A 97 20.82 29.12 -8.22
CA PRO A 97 21.16 30.11 -7.18
C PRO A 97 20.07 30.22 -6.10
N LYS A 98 18.84 29.76 -6.37
CA LYS A 98 17.71 29.91 -5.46
C LYS A 98 16.78 28.70 -5.56
N TYR A 99 16.32 28.23 -4.40
CA TYR A 99 15.23 27.25 -4.32
C TYR A 99 13.87 27.96 -4.30
N PHE A 100 12.98 27.55 -5.20
CA PHE A 100 11.68 28.20 -5.39
C PHE A 100 10.54 27.18 -5.59
N ALA A 101 10.85 25.91 -5.70
CA ALA A 101 9.84 24.87 -6.00
C ALA A 101 8.89 24.60 -4.81
N ASP A 102 9.20 25.06 -3.62
CA ASP A 102 8.30 25.05 -2.45
C ASP A 102 7.09 25.98 -2.60
N LYS A 103 7.18 26.98 -3.46
CA LYS A 103 6.10 27.93 -3.74
C LYS A 103 4.97 27.36 -4.60
N ILE A 104 5.13 26.16 -5.15
CA ILE A 104 4.09 25.46 -5.92
C ILE A 104 2.93 25.11 -4.98
N LYS A 105 1.74 25.62 -5.29
CA LYS A 105 0.51 25.23 -4.58
C LYS A 105 0.06 23.85 -5.03
N ARG A 106 0.12 22.89 -4.11
CA ARG A 106 -0.29 21.51 -4.36
C ARG A 106 -1.82 21.41 -4.49
N PRO A 107 -2.36 20.69 -5.49
CA PRO A 107 -3.79 20.44 -5.57
C PRO A 107 -4.28 19.63 -4.38
N ARG A 108 -5.45 20.01 -3.86
CA ARG A 108 -6.09 19.26 -2.77
C ARG A 108 -6.60 17.93 -3.29
N ALA A 109 -6.13 16.85 -2.72
CA ALA A 109 -6.68 15.52 -2.98
C ALA A 109 -7.97 15.35 -2.18
N LYS A 110 -9.03 14.88 -2.83
CA LYS A 110 -10.25 14.45 -2.11
C LYS A 110 -9.89 13.24 -1.25
N GLU A 111 -10.18 13.31 0.03
CA GLU A 111 -10.08 12.15 0.89
C GLU A 111 -11.03 11.05 0.39
N LYS A 112 -10.47 9.90 0.07
CA LYS A 112 -11.28 8.73 -0.28
C LYS A 112 -11.73 8.08 1.02
N GLN A 113 -13.05 7.94 1.19
CA GLN A 113 -13.57 7.14 2.27
C GLN A 113 -12.97 5.73 2.24
N VAL A 114 -12.64 5.23 3.42
CA VAL A 114 -12.15 3.87 3.58
C VAL A 114 -13.33 2.92 3.39
N MET A 115 -13.31 2.18 2.27
CA MET A 115 -14.35 1.23 1.93
C MET A 115 -14.07 -0.12 2.60
N CYS A 116 -14.77 -0.39 3.70
CA CYS A 116 -14.72 -1.68 4.40
C CYS A 116 -15.83 -2.63 3.88
N PHE A 117 -15.60 -3.93 4.02
CA PHE A 117 -16.65 -4.92 3.82
C PHE A 117 -17.59 -4.92 5.03
N SER A 118 -18.90 -4.98 4.78
CA SER A 118 -19.91 -5.19 5.84
C SER A 118 -19.75 -6.58 6.47
N LEU A 119 -20.30 -6.80 7.65
CA LEU A 119 -20.29 -8.11 8.31
C LEU A 119 -20.94 -9.20 7.45
N LYS A 120 -22.02 -8.85 6.73
CA LYS A 120 -22.70 -9.78 5.81
C LYS A 120 -21.80 -10.17 4.63
N GLU A 121 -21.15 -9.19 4.00
CA GLU A 121 -20.23 -9.44 2.90
C GLU A 121 -19.01 -10.24 3.34
N GLN A 122 -18.45 -9.92 4.53
CA GLN A 122 -17.34 -10.67 5.11
C GLN A 122 -17.73 -12.13 5.33
N LYS A 123 -18.90 -12.39 5.96
CA LYS A 123 -19.41 -13.74 6.18
C LYS A 123 -19.60 -14.50 4.87
N THR A 124 -20.13 -13.85 3.83
CA THR A 124 -20.29 -14.45 2.50
C THR A 124 -18.95 -14.85 1.89
N ILE A 125 -17.94 -13.96 1.98
CA ILE A 125 -16.58 -14.24 1.51
C ILE A 125 -15.98 -15.42 2.25
N GLU A 126 -16.07 -15.45 3.58
CA GLU A 126 -15.53 -16.52 4.42
C GLU A 126 -16.18 -17.86 4.10
N GLN A 127 -17.52 -17.90 3.99
CA GLN A 127 -18.26 -19.11 3.68
C GLN A 127 -17.86 -19.70 2.32
N GLU A 128 -17.73 -18.87 1.28
CA GLU A 128 -17.36 -19.34 -0.05
C GLU A 128 -15.93 -19.85 -0.09
N VAL A 129 -15.00 -19.18 0.60
CA VAL A 129 -13.59 -19.60 0.64
C VAL A 129 -13.42 -20.89 1.46
N LEU A 130 -14.07 -20.99 2.62
CA LEU A 130 -13.87 -22.10 3.56
C LEU A 130 -14.65 -23.35 3.15
N ARG A 131 -15.78 -23.21 2.48
CA ARG A 131 -16.55 -24.34 1.91
C ARG A 131 -15.98 -24.83 0.57
N GLY A 132 -15.48 -23.90 -0.24
CA GLY A 132 -14.85 -24.22 -1.51
C GLY A 132 -13.40 -24.68 -1.29
N LYS A 133 -12.99 -25.79 -1.89
CA LYS A 133 -11.59 -26.24 -1.92
C LYS A 133 -10.67 -25.26 -2.69
N ASN A 134 -11.00 -23.97 -2.72
CA ASN A 134 -10.25 -22.95 -3.45
C ASN A 134 -9.13 -22.36 -2.58
N THR A 135 -8.10 -23.16 -2.35
CA THR A 135 -6.92 -22.78 -1.56
C THR A 135 -6.27 -21.46 -2.03
N LYS A 136 -6.38 -21.13 -3.33
CA LYS A 136 -5.83 -19.88 -3.89
C LYS A 136 -6.54 -18.63 -3.37
N MET A 137 -7.83 -18.71 -3.00
CA MET A 137 -8.57 -17.58 -2.43
C MET A 137 -8.50 -17.53 -0.91
N PHE A 138 -7.90 -18.53 -0.26
CA PHE A 138 -7.69 -18.53 1.19
C PHE A 138 -6.93 -17.29 1.69
N GLY A 139 -6.05 -16.72 0.87
CA GLY A 139 -5.35 -15.48 1.19
C GLY A 139 -6.29 -14.28 1.44
N VAL A 140 -7.51 -14.30 0.90
CA VAL A 140 -8.51 -13.26 1.18
C VAL A 140 -8.96 -13.34 2.65
N VAL A 141 -9.27 -14.56 3.12
CA VAL A 141 -9.63 -14.80 4.54
C VAL A 141 -8.43 -14.50 5.43
N LEU A 142 -7.24 -14.95 5.05
CA LEU A 142 -6.03 -14.65 5.81
C LEU A 142 -5.82 -13.14 6.01
N CYS A 143 -6.03 -12.33 4.96
CA CYS A 143 -5.97 -10.87 5.09
C CYS A 143 -7.08 -10.26 5.94
N LEU A 144 -8.31 -10.82 5.92
CA LEU A 144 -9.41 -10.37 6.78
C LEU A 144 -9.13 -10.60 8.26
N TYR A 145 -8.32 -11.61 8.61
CA TYR A 145 -7.99 -11.97 10.00
C TYR A 145 -6.64 -11.45 10.49
N THR A 146 -5.76 -11.02 9.60
CA THR A 146 -4.37 -10.63 9.97
C THR A 146 -3.98 -9.23 9.51
N GLY A 147 -4.77 -8.64 8.61
CA GLY A 147 -4.46 -7.33 8.03
C GLY A 147 -3.20 -7.31 7.15
N LEU A 148 -2.70 -8.45 6.68
CA LEU A 148 -1.55 -8.53 5.76
C LEU A 148 -1.75 -7.66 4.52
N ARG A 149 -0.66 -7.01 4.07
CA ARG A 149 -0.65 -6.38 2.73
C ARG A 149 -0.56 -7.46 1.66
N ILE A 150 -1.13 -7.20 0.48
CA ILE A 150 -1.11 -8.18 -0.63
C ILE A 150 0.30 -8.67 -0.97
N GLY A 151 1.30 -7.79 -0.94
CA GLY A 151 2.69 -8.18 -1.18
C GLY A 151 3.27 -9.07 -0.08
N GLU A 152 2.91 -8.83 1.17
CA GLU A 152 3.30 -9.66 2.32
C GLU A 152 2.63 -11.04 2.23
N LEU A 153 1.32 -11.07 1.92
CA LEU A 153 0.57 -12.30 1.71
C LEU A 153 1.19 -13.20 0.62
N LEU A 154 1.52 -12.61 -0.54
CA LEU A 154 2.02 -13.37 -1.68
C LEU A 154 3.49 -13.79 -1.56
N ALA A 155 4.24 -13.19 -0.62
CA ALA A 155 5.59 -13.58 -0.26
C ALA A 155 5.64 -14.56 0.91
N LEU A 156 4.50 -14.85 1.55
CA LEU A 156 4.43 -15.68 2.75
C LEU A 156 4.70 -17.15 2.41
N GLU A 157 5.66 -17.74 3.08
CA GLU A 157 6.02 -19.15 2.98
C GLU A 157 5.56 -19.92 4.22
N TRP A 158 5.42 -21.24 4.12
CA TRP A 158 5.02 -22.08 5.25
C TRP A 158 6.02 -22.05 6.42
N ARG A 159 7.31 -21.81 6.15
CA ARG A 159 8.33 -21.62 7.18
C ARG A 159 8.17 -20.34 8.00
N ASP A 160 7.41 -19.37 7.47
CA ASP A 160 7.12 -18.11 8.16
C ASP A 160 5.89 -18.25 9.10
N VAL A 161 5.23 -19.43 9.12
CA VAL A 161 4.06 -19.74 9.95
C VAL A 161 4.47 -20.71 11.06
N ASP A 162 4.58 -20.19 12.27
CA ASP A 162 4.82 -20.99 13.46
C ASP A 162 3.49 -21.49 14.04
N PHE A 163 3.16 -22.76 13.79
CA PHE A 163 1.92 -23.39 14.27
C PHE A 163 1.95 -23.72 15.77
N HIS A 164 3.12 -23.76 16.40
CA HIS A 164 3.27 -24.03 17.83
C HIS A 164 3.01 -22.73 18.62
N ARG A 165 3.67 -21.64 18.25
CA ARG A 165 3.46 -20.32 18.83
C ARG A 165 2.18 -19.64 18.36
N GLY A 166 1.60 -20.11 17.24
CA GLY A 166 0.43 -19.52 16.63
C GLY A 166 0.70 -18.11 16.07
N VAL A 167 1.83 -17.91 15.38
CA VAL A 167 2.21 -16.60 14.82
C VAL A 167 2.64 -16.70 13.37
N ILE A 168 2.49 -15.60 12.64
CA ILE A 168 3.02 -15.38 11.29
C ILE A 168 4.14 -14.35 11.39
N SER A 169 5.33 -14.69 10.90
CA SER A 169 6.46 -13.76 10.77
C SER A 169 6.41 -13.06 9.42
N VAL A 170 6.23 -11.75 9.44
CA VAL A 170 6.17 -10.92 8.22
C VAL A 170 7.55 -10.30 8.01
N ILE A 171 8.36 -10.92 7.16
CA ILE A 171 9.76 -10.54 6.89
C ILE A 171 10.04 -10.29 5.41
N LYS A 172 9.06 -10.47 4.55
CA LYS A 172 9.19 -10.35 3.08
C LYS A 172 7.97 -9.68 2.47
N SER A 173 8.14 -9.13 1.29
CA SER A 173 7.03 -8.60 0.49
C SER A 173 7.31 -8.79 -0.99
N CYS A 174 6.34 -9.30 -1.72
CA CYS A 174 6.40 -9.50 -3.16
C CYS A 174 5.77 -8.32 -3.92
N HIS A 175 6.36 -7.95 -5.04
CA HIS A 175 5.78 -7.00 -5.97
C HIS A 175 6.12 -7.35 -7.41
N ASP A 176 5.28 -6.91 -8.35
CA ASP A 176 5.58 -7.00 -9.78
C ASP A 176 6.52 -5.85 -10.15
N GLY A 177 7.60 -6.16 -10.85
CA GLY A 177 8.61 -5.19 -11.25
C GLY A 177 9.37 -5.66 -12.50
N ARG A 178 10.45 -4.97 -12.82
CA ARG A 178 11.43 -5.42 -13.80
C ARG A 178 12.69 -5.90 -13.08
N ASN A 179 13.24 -7.04 -13.52
CA ASN A 179 14.53 -7.53 -13.03
C ASN A 179 15.68 -6.67 -13.61
N GLU A 180 16.91 -7.01 -13.28
CA GLU A 180 18.11 -6.33 -13.77
C GLU A 180 18.22 -6.36 -15.30
N ASN A 181 17.65 -7.37 -15.94
CA ASN A 181 17.61 -7.52 -17.39
C ASN A 181 16.43 -6.76 -18.05
N GLY A 182 15.64 -6.00 -17.27
CA GLY A 182 14.50 -5.25 -17.79
C GLY A 182 13.22 -6.08 -18.02
N GLU A 183 13.26 -7.38 -17.74
CA GLU A 183 12.12 -8.29 -17.94
C GLU A 183 11.13 -8.20 -16.77
N PHE A 184 9.83 -8.40 -17.04
CA PHE A 184 8.82 -8.45 -16.01
C PHE A 184 9.03 -9.64 -15.08
N ALA A 185 9.29 -9.37 -13.82
CA ALA A 185 9.55 -10.35 -12.79
C ALA A 185 8.74 -10.09 -11.52
N ARG A 186 8.57 -11.14 -10.73
CA ARG A 186 8.06 -11.05 -9.37
C ARG A 186 9.25 -10.93 -8.44
N ILE A 187 9.39 -9.76 -7.85
CA ILE A 187 10.52 -9.44 -6.98
C ILE A 187 10.06 -9.63 -5.54
N VAL A 188 10.78 -10.45 -4.79
CA VAL A 188 10.57 -10.63 -3.35
C VAL A 188 11.66 -9.86 -2.63
N ASP A 189 11.24 -8.81 -1.92
CA ASP A 189 12.13 -7.93 -1.18
C ASP A 189 11.97 -8.12 0.33
N THR A 190 13.04 -7.88 1.07
CA THR A 190 12.95 -7.62 2.51
C THR A 190 12.27 -6.28 2.77
N PRO A 191 11.60 -6.09 3.92
CA PRO A 191 11.00 -4.83 4.29
C PRO A 191 12.01 -3.67 4.28
N LYS A 192 11.53 -2.45 4.03
CA LYS A 192 12.38 -1.25 3.97
C LYS A 192 12.96 -0.84 5.33
N THR A 193 12.41 -1.34 6.42
CA THR A 193 12.78 -0.95 7.79
C THR A 193 12.56 -2.12 8.73
N LYS A 194 13.40 -2.24 9.77
CA LYS A 194 13.24 -3.22 10.88
C LYS A 194 11.83 -3.17 11.51
N THR A 195 11.22 -1.99 11.58
CA THR A 195 9.83 -1.82 12.08
C THR A 195 8.75 -2.44 11.19
N SER A 196 9.08 -2.88 9.97
CA SER A 196 8.16 -3.61 9.10
C SER A 196 8.22 -5.11 9.31
N GLU A 197 9.28 -5.62 9.95
CA GLU A 197 9.37 -6.99 10.43
C GLU A 197 8.54 -7.10 11.70
N ARG A 198 7.60 -8.01 11.70
CA ARG A 198 6.67 -8.18 12.81
C ARG A 198 6.11 -9.59 12.86
N GLU A 199 5.71 -10.00 14.03
CA GLU A 199 4.92 -11.21 14.25
C GLU A 199 3.44 -10.83 14.38
N ILE A 200 2.57 -11.57 13.71
CA ILE A 200 1.12 -11.42 13.80
C ILE A 200 0.55 -12.66 14.46
N PRO A 201 -0.06 -12.54 15.65
CA PRO A 201 -0.77 -13.66 16.29
C PRO A 201 -1.92 -14.14 15.41
N ILE A 202 -2.05 -15.46 15.28
CA ILE A 202 -3.08 -16.10 14.47
C ILE A 202 -4.26 -16.48 15.36
N PRO A 203 -5.50 -16.06 15.07
CA PRO A 203 -6.67 -16.55 15.80
C PRO A 203 -6.77 -18.09 15.73
N LYS A 204 -7.13 -18.73 16.85
CA LYS A 204 -7.17 -20.20 16.97
C LYS A 204 -7.95 -20.87 15.84
N GLN A 205 -9.09 -20.32 15.46
CA GLN A 205 -9.90 -20.82 14.36
C GLN A 205 -9.13 -20.82 13.04
N LEU A 206 -8.36 -19.77 12.74
CA LEU A 206 -7.60 -19.66 11.50
C LEU A 206 -6.42 -20.65 11.43
N ILE A 207 -5.84 -21.04 12.57
CA ILE A 207 -4.77 -22.05 12.64
C ILE A 207 -5.25 -23.39 12.07
N ILE A 208 -6.48 -23.80 12.37
CA ILE A 208 -7.07 -25.05 11.88
C ILE A 208 -7.13 -25.02 10.34
N TYR A 209 -7.63 -23.92 9.77
CA TYR A 209 -7.70 -23.78 8.32
C TYR A 209 -6.33 -23.73 7.66
N LEU A 210 -5.36 -23.03 8.26
CA LEU A 210 -3.98 -23.00 7.77
C LEU A 210 -3.34 -24.39 7.74
N ARG A 211 -3.56 -25.23 8.78
CA ARG A 211 -3.08 -26.60 8.79
C ARG A 211 -3.67 -27.43 7.64
N ASN A 212 -4.98 -27.34 7.41
CA ASN A 212 -5.63 -28.03 6.31
C ASN A 212 -5.07 -27.59 4.94
N VAL A 213 -4.92 -26.27 4.73
CA VAL A 213 -4.35 -25.74 3.48
C VAL A 213 -2.89 -26.20 3.30
N LYS A 214 -2.12 -26.27 4.39
CA LYS A 214 -0.72 -26.75 4.37
C LYS A 214 -0.63 -28.22 3.96
N ASN A 215 -1.51 -29.08 4.52
CA ASN A 215 -1.53 -30.51 4.21
C ASN A 215 -1.82 -30.80 2.73
N ASP A 216 -2.63 -29.94 2.10
CA ASP A 216 -2.98 -30.04 0.68
C ASP A 216 -1.97 -29.33 -0.25
N SER A 217 -1.02 -28.59 0.33
CA SER A 217 -0.08 -27.75 -0.43
C SER A 217 1.17 -28.53 -0.84
N LYS A 218 1.52 -28.45 -2.12
CA LYS A 218 2.81 -28.94 -2.65
C LYS A 218 3.84 -27.82 -2.84
N SER A 219 3.51 -26.59 -2.43
CA SER A 219 4.33 -25.42 -2.61
C SER A 219 4.92 -24.94 -1.29
N ASN A 220 6.08 -24.30 -1.33
CA ASN A 220 6.66 -23.60 -0.20
C ASN A 220 5.84 -22.35 0.19
N TYR A 221 5.09 -21.76 -0.74
CA TYR A 221 4.28 -20.56 -0.50
C TYR A 221 2.88 -20.92 0.04
N VAL A 222 2.39 -20.13 0.99
CA VAL A 222 1.03 -20.27 1.54
C VAL A 222 -0.02 -20.02 0.44
N ILE A 223 0.24 -19.06 -0.44
CA ILE A 223 -0.60 -18.79 -1.62
C ILE A 223 0.23 -19.07 -2.87
N ALA A 224 0.08 -20.27 -3.40
CA ALA A 224 0.90 -20.77 -4.48
C ALA A 224 0.34 -20.50 -5.88
N SER A 225 1.26 -20.38 -6.85
CA SER A 225 1.00 -20.65 -8.27
C SER A 225 1.19 -22.15 -8.56
N ASN A 226 0.92 -22.55 -9.80
CA ASN A 226 1.18 -23.94 -10.23
C ASN A 226 2.70 -24.27 -10.30
N SER A 227 3.59 -23.27 -10.18
CA SER A 227 5.04 -23.36 -10.39
C SER A 227 5.80 -22.92 -9.16
N ASP A 228 5.57 -23.37 -7.98
CA ASP A 228 6.28 -23.01 -6.73
C ASP A 228 6.97 -21.60 -6.74
N ARG A 229 6.26 -20.62 -7.21
CA ARG A 229 6.67 -19.21 -7.30
C ARG A 229 5.55 -18.31 -6.78
N PRO A 230 5.85 -17.11 -6.26
CA PRO A 230 4.82 -16.16 -5.87
C PRO A 230 3.87 -15.85 -7.02
N ILE A 231 2.59 -15.73 -6.73
CA ILE A 231 1.62 -15.26 -7.72
C ILE A 231 1.87 -13.77 -7.99
N SER A 232 1.74 -13.31 -9.25
CA SER A 232 1.78 -11.90 -9.57
C SER A 232 0.71 -11.14 -8.78
N VAL A 233 1.10 -10.00 -8.21
CA VAL A 233 0.18 -9.13 -7.44
C VAL A 233 -1.02 -8.73 -8.30
N ARG A 234 -0.76 -8.34 -9.56
CA ARG A 234 -1.81 -7.97 -10.52
C ARG A 234 -2.74 -9.14 -10.85
N ALA A 235 -2.19 -10.34 -11.03
CA ALA A 235 -2.99 -11.54 -11.28
C ALA A 235 -3.88 -11.91 -10.08
N TYR A 236 -3.36 -11.77 -8.85
CA TYR A 236 -4.13 -12.05 -7.64
C TYR A 236 -5.25 -11.01 -7.42
N GLN A 237 -4.96 -9.73 -7.66
CA GLN A 237 -5.97 -8.67 -7.63
C GLN A 237 -7.10 -8.91 -8.65
N ARG A 238 -6.74 -9.34 -9.87
CA ARG A 238 -7.74 -9.70 -10.89
C ARG A 238 -8.60 -10.87 -10.47
N ARG A 239 -8.01 -11.91 -9.88
CA ARG A 239 -8.77 -13.05 -9.33
C ARG A 239 -9.72 -12.60 -8.22
N PHE A 240 -9.27 -11.72 -7.34
CA PHE A 240 -10.11 -11.16 -6.29
C PHE A 240 -11.28 -10.35 -6.84
N GLU A 241 -11.07 -9.53 -7.87
CA GLU A 241 -12.14 -8.81 -8.56
C GLU A 241 -13.21 -9.75 -9.11
N LEU A 242 -12.78 -10.81 -9.82
CA LEU A 242 -13.68 -11.84 -10.37
C LEU A 242 -14.41 -12.62 -9.26
N PHE A 243 -13.73 -12.89 -8.15
CA PHE A 243 -14.30 -13.53 -6.98
C PHE A 243 -15.43 -12.68 -6.35
N LEU A 244 -15.21 -11.38 -6.14
CA LEU A 244 -16.25 -10.48 -5.66
C LEU A 244 -17.44 -10.41 -6.61
N LYS A 245 -17.18 -10.35 -7.93
CA LYS A 245 -18.24 -10.37 -8.95
C LYS A 245 -19.08 -11.65 -8.87
N LYS A 246 -18.46 -12.82 -8.70
CA LYS A 246 -19.17 -14.11 -8.50
C LYS A 246 -20.09 -14.08 -7.28
N LEU A 247 -19.70 -13.39 -6.22
CA LEU A 247 -20.46 -13.26 -4.97
C LEU A 247 -21.51 -12.14 -5.00
N ASN A 248 -21.65 -11.42 -6.12
CA ASN A 248 -22.47 -10.22 -6.22
C ASN A 248 -22.12 -9.14 -5.18
N ILE A 249 -20.84 -9.06 -4.79
CA ILE A 249 -20.33 -8.04 -3.86
C ILE A 249 -19.75 -6.89 -4.70
N PRO A 250 -20.10 -5.62 -4.41
CA PRO A 250 -19.55 -4.46 -5.09
C PRO A 250 -18.02 -4.44 -5.02
N TYR A 251 -17.38 -4.09 -6.13
CA TYR A 251 -15.93 -4.07 -6.21
C TYR A 251 -15.30 -3.14 -5.17
N ARG A 252 -14.33 -3.69 -4.44
CA ARG A 252 -13.40 -2.95 -3.58
C ARG A 252 -11.99 -3.44 -3.86
N CYS A 253 -11.01 -2.55 -3.76
CA CYS A 253 -9.62 -2.95 -3.96
C CYS A 253 -9.18 -3.96 -2.88
N PHE A 254 -8.18 -4.78 -3.19
CA PHE A 254 -7.69 -5.79 -2.24
C PHE A 254 -7.28 -5.21 -0.87
N HIS A 255 -6.79 -3.98 -0.86
CA HIS A 255 -6.41 -3.30 0.39
C HIS A 255 -7.59 -3.03 1.34
N SER A 256 -8.82 -3.07 0.83
CA SER A 256 -10.04 -2.97 1.64
C SER A 256 -10.21 -4.12 2.65
N LEU A 257 -9.61 -5.31 2.38
CA LEU A 257 -9.57 -6.41 3.35
C LEU A 257 -8.82 -6.01 4.62
N ARG A 258 -7.65 -5.39 4.45
CA ARG A 258 -6.87 -4.86 5.56
C ARG A 258 -7.58 -3.72 6.29
N HIS A 259 -8.29 -2.87 5.57
CA HIS A 259 -9.11 -1.84 6.18
C HIS A 259 -10.25 -2.44 7.01
N THR A 260 -10.90 -3.48 6.48
CA THR A 260 -11.95 -4.22 7.21
C THR A 260 -11.38 -4.83 8.49
N PHE A 261 -10.23 -5.52 8.41
CA PHE A 261 -9.54 -6.04 9.60
C PHE A 261 -9.32 -4.95 10.65
N ALA A 262 -8.73 -3.82 10.24
CA ALA A 262 -8.41 -2.73 11.16
C ALA A 262 -9.66 -2.13 11.82
N THR A 263 -10.73 -1.94 11.06
CA THR A 263 -12.01 -1.44 11.59
C THR A 263 -12.60 -2.44 12.59
N ARG A 264 -12.66 -3.74 12.25
CA ARG A 264 -13.17 -4.78 13.15
C ARG A 264 -12.34 -4.92 14.42
N ALA A 265 -11.01 -4.83 14.31
CA ALA A 265 -10.14 -4.87 15.48
C ALA A 265 -10.45 -3.74 16.47
N LEU A 266 -10.64 -2.52 15.97
CA LEU A 266 -11.03 -1.38 16.81
C LEU A 266 -12.44 -1.53 17.39
N GLU A 267 -13.41 -2.01 16.60
CA GLU A 267 -14.77 -2.31 17.08
C GLU A 267 -14.75 -3.37 18.19
N CYS A 268 -13.83 -4.33 18.12
CA CYS A 268 -13.62 -5.33 19.17
C CYS A 268 -12.85 -4.78 20.40
N GLY A 269 -12.44 -3.51 20.40
CA GLY A 269 -11.75 -2.87 21.51
C GLY A 269 -10.22 -3.02 21.50
N MET A 270 -9.62 -3.45 20.39
CA MET A 270 -8.18 -3.45 20.25
C MET A 270 -7.65 -2.01 20.31
N ASP A 271 -6.64 -1.75 21.12
CA ASP A 271 -6.05 -0.43 21.21
C ASP A 271 -5.27 -0.07 19.93
N VAL A 272 -5.15 1.23 19.67
CA VAL A 272 -4.55 1.76 18.43
C VAL A 272 -3.07 1.41 18.29
N LYS A 273 -2.35 1.30 19.39
CA LYS A 273 -0.91 0.96 19.39
C LYS A 273 -0.72 -0.49 18.96
N THR A 274 -1.41 -1.42 19.60
CA THR A 274 -1.41 -2.85 19.25
C THR A 274 -1.84 -3.06 17.79
N LEU A 275 -2.91 -2.39 17.34
CA LEU A 275 -3.33 -2.45 15.94
C LEU A 275 -2.25 -1.93 15.00
N SER A 276 -1.61 -0.82 15.34
CA SER A 276 -0.53 -0.23 14.54
C SER A 276 0.68 -1.16 14.40
N GLU A 277 1.02 -1.87 15.47
CA GLU A 277 2.10 -2.87 15.50
C GLU A 277 1.75 -4.08 14.61
N ILE A 278 0.56 -4.65 14.76
CA ILE A 278 0.07 -5.76 13.92
C ILE A 278 0.06 -5.35 12.44
N LEU A 279 -0.40 -4.14 12.14
CA LEU A 279 -0.40 -3.63 10.79
C LEU A 279 0.99 -3.26 10.26
N GLY A 280 2.00 -3.06 11.11
CA GLY A 280 3.33 -2.58 10.72
C GLY A 280 3.27 -1.17 10.14
N HIS A 281 2.59 -0.25 10.82
CA HIS A 281 2.62 1.17 10.52
C HIS A 281 3.80 1.82 11.25
N LYS A 282 4.58 2.65 10.53
CA LYS A 282 5.72 3.37 11.11
C LYS A 282 5.31 4.36 12.21
N ASN A 283 4.06 4.85 12.15
CA ASN A 283 3.53 5.85 13.05
C ASN A 283 2.07 5.50 13.34
N THR A 284 1.71 5.48 14.62
CA THR A 284 0.34 5.26 15.11
C THR A 284 -0.66 6.28 14.57
N ASN A 285 -0.20 7.49 14.24
CA ASN A 285 -1.03 8.53 13.62
C ASN A 285 -1.66 8.07 12.28
N ILE A 286 -1.00 7.15 11.56
CA ILE A 286 -1.56 6.58 10.33
C ILE A 286 -2.83 5.77 10.66
N THR A 287 -2.80 5.01 11.75
CA THR A 287 -3.95 4.23 12.22
C THR A 287 -5.04 5.15 12.78
N LEU A 288 -4.66 6.12 13.62
CA LEU A 288 -5.57 7.11 14.20
C LEU A 288 -6.33 7.89 13.11
N ASN A 289 -5.63 8.54 12.21
CA ASN A 289 -6.23 9.38 11.19
C ASN A 289 -7.12 8.59 10.20
N ARG A 290 -6.85 7.29 10.03
CA ARG A 290 -7.55 6.49 9.02
C ARG A 290 -8.77 5.76 9.56
N TYR A 291 -8.78 5.37 10.84
CA TYR A 291 -9.79 4.45 11.37
C TYR A 291 -10.60 5.02 12.54
N VAL A 292 -10.04 5.89 13.36
CA VAL A 292 -10.72 6.37 14.59
C VAL A 292 -11.91 7.27 14.30
N HIS A 293 -11.92 7.98 13.17
CA HIS A 293 -13.03 8.83 12.78
C HIS A 293 -14.29 8.06 12.30
N SER A 294 -14.19 6.76 12.10
CA SER A 294 -15.28 5.94 11.54
C SER A 294 -16.14 5.21 12.61
N LEU A 295 -15.99 5.54 13.89
CA LEU A 295 -16.66 4.84 15.00
C LEU A 295 -17.47 5.78 15.90
N PRO A 296 -18.62 6.34 15.45
CA PRO A 296 -19.44 7.24 16.29
C PRO A 296 -19.97 6.56 17.56
N ASP A 297 -20.36 5.28 17.46
CA ASP A 297 -20.94 4.54 18.58
C ASP A 297 -19.93 3.98 19.59
N HIS A 298 -18.65 3.93 19.21
CA HIS A 298 -17.59 3.36 20.05
C HIS A 298 -17.39 4.12 21.37
N LYS A 299 -17.55 5.43 21.38
CA LYS A 299 -17.44 6.24 22.61
C LYS A 299 -18.48 5.83 23.64
N ARG A 300 -19.74 5.66 23.22
CA ARG A 300 -20.83 5.25 24.10
C ARG A 300 -20.62 3.83 24.63
N GLU A 301 -20.17 2.92 23.77
CA GLU A 301 -19.88 1.55 24.17
C GLU A 301 -18.73 1.48 25.18
N MET A 302 -17.66 2.24 24.99
CA MET A 302 -16.56 2.29 25.95
C MET A 302 -17.00 2.87 27.30
N MET A 303 -17.82 3.91 27.30
CA MET A 303 -18.41 4.43 28.56
C MET A 303 -19.30 3.42 29.27
N ASN A 304 -20.09 2.64 28.53
CA ASN A 304 -20.91 1.56 29.12
C ASN A 304 -20.04 0.42 29.69
N ARG A 305 -18.93 0.09 29.03
CA ARG A 305 -17.97 -0.90 29.56
C ARG A 305 -17.30 -0.39 30.83
N LEU A 306 -16.93 0.89 30.89
CA LEU A 306 -16.39 1.53 32.09
C LEU A 306 -17.39 1.54 33.25
N ASP A 307 -18.65 1.87 33.00
CA ASP A 307 -19.73 1.77 34.00
C ASP A 307 -19.87 0.34 34.54
N SER A 308 -19.89 -0.65 33.65
CA SER A 308 -19.94 -2.07 34.02
C SER A 308 -18.72 -2.51 34.87
N TYR A 309 -17.56 -1.98 34.62
CA TYR A 309 -16.34 -2.21 35.40
C TYR A 309 -16.47 -1.61 36.80
N TYR A 310 -16.94 -0.36 36.93
CA TYR A 310 -17.13 0.30 38.21
C TYR A 310 -18.17 -0.43 39.08
N ARG A 311 -19.27 -0.90 38.50
CA ARG A 311 -20.28 -1.71 39.24
C ARG A 311 -19.76 -3.04 39.80
N ARG A 312 -18.68 -3.60 39.17
CA ARG A 312 -18.00 -4.81 39.67
C ARG A 312 -17.09 -4.53 40.85
N ILE A 313 -16.49 -3.36 40.92
CA ILE A 313 -15.55 -2.97 42.00
C ILE A 313 -16.33 -2.50 43.22
N SER A 314 -17.54 -1.99 43.04
CA SER A 314 -18.41 -1.46 44.10
C SER A 314 -19.23 -2.57 44.83
N LYS A 315 -19.05 -3.82 44.43
CA LYS A 315 -19.58 -5.02 45.13
C LYS A 315 -18.46 -5.75 45.87
#